data_7fd4cd016004da6ff727a79215549746
#
_entry.id   7fd4cd016004da6ff727a79215549746
#
_cell.length_a   1.000
_cell.length_b   1.000
_cell.length_c   1.000
_cell.angle_alpha   90.00
_cell.angle_beta   90.00
_cell.angle_gamma   90.00
#
_symmetry.space_group_name_H-M   'P 1'
#
loop_
_entity.id
_entity.type
_entity.pdbx_description
1 polymer ?
#
loop_
_entity_poly.entity_id
_entity_poly.type
_entity_poly.pdbx_seq_one_letter_code
_entity_poly.pdbx_strand_id
1 'polypeptide(L)'
;TVDLVQDENQHWCEVMEYCPGGDLYAAIKKGGMKQVEMESYFKQTVNGIHYLHSMGVAHRDIKPENLLLDGKGHVKITDFGVSDVFRMCWEKSTHYSKGLCGSEPYIAPEQFEQKEYDARLVDIWAIAIVFYCMQCQELPWRVAKMSDPTFQEFVHSYLGSAMPRPLPNLSPRECRPLLKKMLCPDPKMRCMTDEVVKDPWFIQVPSVVPQSL
;
A
#
# COMPACT_ATOMS: atom_id res chain seq x y z
N THR A 1 13.26 5.69 12.73
CA THR A 1 14.46 6.53 12.99
C THR A 1 14.92 6.29 14.41
N VAL A 2 16.21 6.06 14.59
CA VAL A 2 16.84 5.87 15.90
C VAL A 2 17.53 7.16 16.34
N ASP A 3 18.16 7.87 15.41
CA ASP A 3 18.89 9.10 15.69
C ASP A 3 19.02 9.98 14.42
N LEU A 4 19.44 11.23 14.62
CA LEU A 4 19.77 12.17 13.57
C LEU A 4 21.15 12.76 13.88
N VAL A 5 22.15 12.49 13.05
CA VAL A 5 23.54 12.88 13.25
C VAL A 5 24.06 13.68 12.05
N GLN A 6 25.19 14.39 12.23
CA GLN A 6 25.91 14.98 11.10
C GLN A 6 27.15 14.15 10.79
N ASP A 7 27.42 13.95 9.50
CA ASP A 7 28.67 13.35 9.03
C ASP A 7 29.86 14.37 9.13
N GLU A 8 31.05 13.91 8.76
CA GLU A 8 32.27 14.73 8.76
C GLU A 8 32.18 15.95 7.84
N ASN A 9 31.26 15.94 6.84
CA ASN A 9 31.01 17.02 5.90
C ASN A 9 29.85 17.92 6.30
N GLN A 10 29.32 17.77 7.53
CA GLN A 10 28.15 18.48 8.07
C GLN A 10 26.82 18.16 7.36
N HIS A 11 26.72 17.05 6.62
CA HIS A 11 25.46 16.57 6.09
C HIS A 11 24.64 15.85 7.16
N TRP A 12 23.35 16.12 7.18
CA TRP A 12 22.44 15.41 8.07
C TRP A 12 22.24 13.97 7.61
N CYS A 13 22.46 13.04 8.53
CA CYS A 13 22.31 11.60 8.32
C CYS A 13 21.24 11.08 9.29
N GLU A 14 20.24 10.42 8.74
CA GLU A 14 19.23 9.71 9.53
C GLU A 14 19.76 8.32 9.87
N VAL A 15 19.82 8.01 11.16
CA VAL A 15 20.17 6.67 11.65
C VAL A 15 18.90 5.86 11.80
N MET A 16 18.79 4.75 11.07
CA MET A 16 17.62 3.87 11.04
C MET A 16 18.00 2.43 11.40
N GLU A 17 16.98 1.64 11.76
CA GLU A 17 17.11 0.19 11.87
C GLU A 17 17.59 -0.40 10.55
N TYR A 18 18.63 -1.23 10.58
CA TYR A 18 19.09 -1.95 9.40
C TYR A 18 18.19 -3.12 9.07
N CYS A 19 17.72 -3.18 7.84
CA CYS A 19 16.86 -4.25 7.33
C CYS A 19 17.63 -5.14 6.35
N PRO A 20 18.24 -6.24 6.81
CA PRO A 20 19.12 -7.08 5.98
C PRO A 20 18.39 -7.81 4.85
N GLY A 21 17.08 -7.94 4.92
CA GLY A 21 16.26 -8.53 3.85
C GLY A 21 16.08 -7.64 2.63
N GLY A 22 16.57 -6.39 2.67
CA GLY A 22 16.39 -5.42 1.60
C GLY A 22 14.96 -4.92 1.47
N ASP A 23 14.58 -4.44 0.31
CA ASP A 23 13.24 -3.97 0.01
C ASP A 23 12.36 -5.05 -0.64
N LEU A 24 11.06 -4.85 -0.56
CA LEU A 24 10.08 -5.79 -1.12
C LEU A 24 10.14 -5.85 -2.66
N TYR A 25 10.58 -4.77 -3.33
CA TYR A 25 10.76 -4.75 -4.78
C TYR A 25 11.82 -5.78 -5.21
N ALA A 26 12.96 -5.78 -4.54
CA ALA A 26 14.03 -6.75 -4.80
C ALA A 26 13.55 -8.19 -4.55
N ALA A 27 12.74 -8.42 -3.50
CA ALA A 27 12.15 -9.71 -3.20
C ALA A 27 11.16 -10.17 -4.28
N ILE A 28 10.30 -9.28 -4.79
CA ILE A 28 9.37 -9.56 -5.90
C ILE A 28 10.16 -9.91 -7.17
N LYS A 29 11.18 -9.12 -7.52
CA LYS A 29 12.02 -9.34 -8.72
C LYS A 29 12.79 -10.64 -8.67
N LYS A 30 13.28 -11.05 -7.50
CA LYS A 30 13.95 -12.34 -7.32
C LYS A 30 13.00 -13.51 -7.58
N GLY A 31 11.70 -13.34 -7.29
CA GLY A 31 10.69 -14.37 -7.41
C GLY A 31 10.77 -15.43 -6.32
N GLY A 32 9.88 -16.42 -6.42
CA GLY A 32 9.86 -17.55 -5.48
C GLY A 32 9.23 -17.25 -4.11
N MET A 33 8.63 -16.08 -3.93
CA MET A 33 7.89 -15.74 -2.70
C MET A 33 6.69 -16.67 -2.53
N LYS A 34 6.57 -17.29 -1.37
CA LYS A 34 5.46 -18.19 -1.06
C LYS A 34 4.18 -17.38 -0.82
N GLN A 35 3.02 -18.00 -1.08
CA GLN A 35 1.71 -17.38 -0.86
C GLN A 35 1.57 -16.83 0.58
N VAL A 36 1.97 -17.61 1.58
CA VAL A 36 1.90 -17.20 2.98
C VAL A 36 2.78 -15.98 3.31
N GLU A 37 3.89 -15.82 2.62
CA GLU A 37 4.78 -14.65 2.76
C GLU A 37 4.12 -13.40 2.19
N MET A 38 3.56 -13.49 0.98
CA MET A 38 2.85 -12.39 0.32
C MET A 38 1.66 -11.91 1.15
N GLU A 39 0.86 -12.84 1.66
CA GLU A 39 -0.27 -12.54 2.53
C GLU A 39 0.16 -11.91 3.85
N SER A 40 1.21 -12.46 4.48
CA SER A 40 1.75 -11.90 5.72
C SER A 40 2.30 -10.48 5.52
N TYR A 41 3.06 -10.24 4.45
CA TYR A 41 3.59 -8.89 4.15
C TYR A 41 2.48 -7.90 3.83
N PHE A 42 1.44 -8.33 3.12
CA PHE A 42 0.24 -7.54 2.92
C PHE A 42 -0.41 -7.16 4.26
N LYS A 43 -0.65 -8.14 5.14
CA LYS A 43 -1.25 -7.90 6.47
C LYS A 43 -0.43 -6.95 7.31
N GLN A 44 0.89 -7.13 7.33
CA GLN A 44 1.79 -6.26 8.10
C GLN A 44 1.78 -4.83 7.57
N THR A 45 1.78 -4.65 6.23
CA THR A 45 1.69 -3.34 5.59
C THR A 45 0.37 -2.65 5.94
N VAL A 46 -0.76 -3.35 5.82
CA VAL A 46 -2.07 -2.81 6.21
C VAL A 46 -2.08 -2.39 7.68
N ASN A 47 -1.58 -3.24 8.58
CA ASN A 47 -1.55 -2.92 10.02
C ASN A 47 -0.66 -1.70 10.32
N GLY A 48 0.49 -1.59 9.65
CA GLY A 48 1.37 -0.42 9.79
C GLY A 48 0.69 0.88 9.33
N ILE A 49 0.02 0.85 8.18
CA ILE A 49 -0.73 2.00 7.66
C ILE A 49 -1.96 2.29 8.52
N HIS A 50 -2.66 1.27 8.98
CA HIS A 50 -3.77 1.45 9.93
C HIS A 50 -3.33 2.18 11.21
N TYR A 51 -2.16 1.80 11.76
CA TYR A 51 -1.57 2.51 12.89
C TYR A 51 -1.25 3.97 12.53
N LEU A 52 -0.59 4.25 11.40
CA LEU A 52 -0.30 5.62 10.96
C LEU A 52 -1.59 6.45 10.80
N HIS A 53 -2.62 5.89 10.18
CA HIS A 53 -3.92 6.55 10.05
C HIS A 53 -4.56 6.84 11.40
N SER A 54 -4.43 5.95 12.39
CA SER A 54 -4.92 6.18 13.75
C SER A 54 -4.22 7.38 14.43
N MET A 55 -2.94 7.58 14.09
CA MET A 55 -2.12 8.71 14.55
C MET A 55 -2.33 10.00 13.75
N GLY A 56 -3.18 9.96 12.72
CA GLY A 56 -3.48 11.12 11.87
C GLY A 56 -2.49 11.36 10.74
N VAL A 57 -1.68 10.35 10.38
CA VAL A 57 -0.64 10.42 9.34
C VAL A 57 -1.00 9.52 8.16
N ALA A 58 -0.88 10.03 6.93
CA ALA A 58 -0.93 9.26 5.69
C ALA A 58 0.44 9.25 5.03
N HIS A 59 0.84 8.12 4.46
CA HIS A 59 2.17 7.93 3.87
C HIS A 59 2.31 8.55 2.47
N ARG A 60 1.33 8.32 1.60
CA ARG A 60 1.18 8.84 0.22
C ARG A 60 2.19 8.34 -0.84
N ASP A 61 3.16 7.50 -0.48
CA ASP A 61 4.07 6.85 -1.43
C ASP A 61 4.32 5.38 -1.04
N ILE A 62 3.26 4.62 -0.79
CA ILE A 62 3.37 3.19 -0.55
C ILE A 62 3.71 2.49 -1.87
N LYS A 63 4.87 1.83 -1.89
CA LYS A 63 5.40 1.03 -3.00
C LYS A 63 6.35 -0.03 -2.46
N PRO A 64 6.67 -1.07 -3.21
CA PRO A 64 7.55 -2.15 -2.73
C PRO A 64 8.93 -1.67 -2.28
N GLU A 65 9.47 -0.61 -2.88
CA GLU A 65 10.76 -0.01 -2.52
C GLU A 65 10.77 0.62 -1.12
N ASN A 66 9.59 1.07 -0.64
CA ASN A 66 9.42 1.69 0.68
C ASN A 66 8.96 0.70 1.76
N LEU A 67 8.98 -0.59 1.45
CA LEU A 67 8.65 -1.69 2.36
C LEU A 67 9.88 -2.55 2.56
N LEU A 68 10.59 -2.35 3.68
CA LEU A 68 11.83 -3.04 3.98
C LEU A 68 11.56 -4.32 4.78
N LEU A 69 12.42 -5.34 4.60
CA LEU A 69 12.34 -6.63 5.26
C LEU A 69 13.47 -6.77 6.29
N ASP A 70 13.13 -7.04 7.55
CA ASP A 70 14.11 -7.14 8.66
C ASP A 70 14.87 -8.48 8.71
N GLY A 71 14.64 -9.37 7.75
CA GLY A 71 15.24 -10.70 7.72
C GLY A 71 14.61 -11.73 8.67
N LYS A 72 13.66 -11.30 9.52
CA LYS A 72 12.87 -12.18 10.41
C LYS A 72 11.42 -12.34 9.95
N GLY A 73 11.10 -11.82 8.77
CA GLY A 73 9.76 -11.85 8.19
C GLY A 73 8.88 -10.67 8.59
N HIS A 74 9.48 -9.57 9.12
CA HIS A 74 8.74 -8.35 9.41
C HIS A 74 8.95 -7.31 8.32
N VAL A 75 7.86 -6.58 8.01
CA VAL A 75 7.87 -5.43 7.11
C VAL A 75 8.06 -4.15 7.92
N LYS A 76 8.95 -3.28 7.46
CA LYS A 76 9.20 -1.93 7.98
C LYS A 76 8.86 -0.91 6.91
N ILE A 77 7.94 0.00 7.21
CA ILE A 77 7.55 1.10 6.32
C ILE A 77 8.58 2.22 6.48
N THR A 78 9.11 2.71 5.36
CA THR A 78 10.13 3.78 5.33
C THR A 78 9.77 4.87 4.33
N ASP A 79 10.54 5.94 4.30
CA ASP A 79 10.42 7.10 3.39
C ASP A 79 9.11 7.89 3.58
N PHE A 80 9.10 8.71 4.62
CA PHE A 80 7.99 9.62 4.93
C PHE A 80 8.14 11.00 4.25
N GLY A 81 8.98 11.12 3.23
CA GLY A 81 9.31 12.39 2.57
C GLY A 81 8.12 13.13 1.95
N VAL A 82 7.06 12.42 1.59
CA VAL A 82 5.81 13.00 1.06
C VAL A 82 4.60 12.73 1.94
N SER A 83 4.81 12.25 3.18
CA SER A 83 3.73 11.98 4.12
C SER A 83 2.96 13.25 4.48
N ASP A 84 1.73 13.11 4.92
CA ASP A 84 0.86 14.22 5.31
C ASP A 84 0.18 13.94 6.65
N VAL A 85 0.11 14.98 7.49
CA VAL A 85 -0.63 14.94 8.76
C VAL A 85 -2.04 15.43 8.49
N PHE A 86 -2.94 14.52 8.20
CA PHE A 86 -4.34 14.84 7.89
C PHE A 86 -5.19 15.15 9.13
N ARG A 87 -4.67 14.88 10.34
CA ARG A 87 -5.36 15.18 11.61
C ARG A 87 -4.36 15.29 12.77
N MET A 88 -4.33 16.42 13.44
CA MET A 88 -3.57 16.56 14.68
C MET A 88 -4.30 15.88 15.85
N CYS A 89 -3.58 15.52 16.90
CA CYS A 89 -4.14 14.80 18.06
C CYS A 89 -5.24 15.57 18.82
N TRP A 90 -5.28 16.90 18.70
CA TRP A 90 -6.30 17.79 19.30
C TRP A 90 -7.46 18.10 18.34
N GLU A 91 -7.41 17.67 17.08
CA GLU A 91 -8.44 17.95 16.07
C GLU A 91 -9.50 16.86 16.03
N LYS A 92 -10.74 17.27 15.80
CA LYS A 92 -11.88 16.37 15.58
C LYS A 92 -12.15 16.10 14.11
N SER A 93 -11.73 17.02 13.23
CA SER A 93 -11.90 16.94 11.77
C SER A 93 -10.61 16.53 11.06
N THR A 94 -10.75 15.88 9.92
CA THR A 94 -9.64 15.54 9.04
C THR A 94 -9.48 16.59 7.96
N HIS A 95 -8.24 16.83 7.52
CA HIS A 95 -7.91 17.69 6.38
C HIS A 95 -7.78 16.86 5.11
N TYR A 96 -8.10 17.46 3.97
CA TYR A 96 -7.80 16.88 2.66
C TYR A 96 -6.40 17.28 2.23
N SER A 97 -5.69 16.32 1.62
CA SER A 97 -4.37 16.55 1.04
C SER A 97 -4.48 17.16 -0.37
N LYS A 98 -3.40 17.81 -0.83
CA LYS A 98 -3.30 18.45 -2.13
C LYS A 98 -2.06 18.00 -2.87
N GLY A 99 -2.09 18.19 -4.19
CA GLY A 99 -0.95 17.95 -5.06
C GLY A 99 -0.72 16.48 -5.39
N LEU A 100 -0.19 16.25 -6.57
CA LEU A 100 0.19 14.92 -7.03
C LEU A 100 1.51 14.52 -6.39
N CYS A 101 1.52 13.38 -5.72
CA CYS A 101 2.73 12.78 -5.14
C CYS A 101 2.66 11.26 -5.20
N GLY A 102 3.79 10.60 -4.95
CA GLY A 102 3.92 9.16 -5.04
C GLY A 102 4.48 8.70 -6.39
N SER A 103 4.53 7.40 -6.60
CA SER A 103 5.07 6.74 -7.78
C SER A 103 3.95 6.29 -8.72
N GLU A 104 4.01 6.68 -10.01
CA GLU A 104 2.88 6.59 -10.98
C GLU A 104 2.04 5.30 -10.95
N PRO A 105 2.62 4.09 -10.95
CA PRO A 105 1.80 2.87 -10.96
C PRO A 105 0.93 2.70 -9.70
N TYR A 106 1.33 3.33 -8.58
CA TYR A 106 0.68 3.19 -7.27
C TYR A 106 -0.25 4.36 -6.93
N ILE A 107 -0.22 5.44 -7.73
CA ILE A 107 -1.04 6.64 -7.52
C ILE A 107 -2.51 6.30 -7.78
N ALA A 108 -3.38 6.69 -6.84
CA ALA A 108 -4.82 6.52 -6.96
C ALA A 108 -5.43 7.49 -7.99
N PRO A 109 -6.52 7.10 -8.70
CA PRO A 109 -7.08 7.91 -9.80
C PRO A 109 -7.50 9.31 -9.37
N GLU A 110 -8.05 9.47 -8.17
CA GLU A 110 -8.47 10.77 -7.65
C GLU A 110 -7.33 11.79 -7.52
N GLN A 111 -6.09 11.36 -7.34
CA GLN A 111 -4.94 12.27 -7.27
C GLN A 111 -4.65 12.97 -8.60
N PHE A 112 -5.06 12.36 -9.73
CA PHE A 112 -4.93 12.98 -11.05
C PHE A 112 -6.09 13.90 -11.40
N GLU A 113 -7.26 13.67 -10.80
CA GLU A 113 -8.52 14.30 -11.20
C GLU A 113 -9.00 15.39 -10.25
N GLN A 114 -8.65 15.29 -8.96
CA GLN A 114 -9.16 16.15 -7.91
C GLN A 114 -8.09 17.11 -7.39
N LYS A 115 -8.51 18.33 -7.01
CA LYS A 115 -7.64 19.32 -6.38
C LYS A 115 -7.26 18.94 -4.95
N GLU A 116 -8.18 18.26 -4.26
CA GLU A 116 -8.06 17.84 -2.87
C GLU A 116 -8.60 16.42 -2.75
N TYR A 117 -7.95 15.58 -1.97
CA TYR A 117 -8.30 14.17 -1.78
C TYR A 117 -8.03 13.71 -0.35
N ASP A 118 -8.67 12.61 0.05
CA ASP A 118 -8.39 11.94 1.30
C ASP A 118 -7.16 11.03 1.15
N ALA A 119 -6.04 11.43 1.76
CA ALA A 119 -4.78 10.71 1.65
C ALA A 119 -4.83 9.28 2.23
N ARG A 120 -5.75 8.99 3.15
CA ARG A 120 -5.94 7.64 3.69
C ARG A 120 -6.40 6.65 2.61
N LEU A 121 -7.25 7.12 1.71
CA LEU A 121 -7.78 6.30 0.61
C LEU A 121 -6.71 6.05 -0.47
N VAL A 122 -5.78 6.99 -0.63
CA VAL A 122 -4.61 6.83 -1.51
C VAL A 122 -3.68 5.71 -1.02
N ASP A 123 -3.40 5.65 0.28
CA ASP A 123 -2.58 4.58 0.86
C ASP A 123 -3.24 3.20 0.66
N ILE A 124 -4.56 3.10 0.86
CA ILE A 124 -5.31 1.84 0.66
C ILE A 124 -5.21 1.35 -0.78
N TRP A 125 -5.37 2.26 -1.75
CA TRP A 125 -5.19 1.95 -3.18
C TRP A 125 -3.79 1.40 -3.45
N ALA A 126 -2.77 2.11 -3.00
CA ALA A 126 -1.38 1.74 -3.21
C ALA A 126 -1.02 0.36 -2.61
N ILE A 127 -1.50 0.06 -1.39
CA ILE A 127 -1.31 -1.26 -0.75
C ILE A 127 -1.90 -2.38 -1.61
N ALA A 128 -3.07 -2.17 -2.20
CA ALA A 128 -3.70 -3.18 -3.05
C ALA A 128 -2.89 -3.42 -4.35
N ILE A 129 -2.31 -2.36 -4.94
CA ILE A 129 -1.39 -2.50 -6.08
C ILE A 129 -0.12 -3.27 -5.67
N VAL A 130 0.46 -2.97 -4.49
CA VAL A 130 1.62 -3.72 -3.97
C VAL A 130 1.29 -5.21 -3.83
N PHE A 131 0.11 -5.55 -3.28
CA PHE A 131 -0.30 -6.94 -3.16
C PHE A 131 -0.46 -7.63 -4.53
N TYR A 132 -1.04 -6.94 -5.50
CA TYR A 132 -1.11 -7.44 -6.87
C TYR A 132 0.29 -7.72 -7.43
N CYS A 133 1.23 -6.78 -7.27
CA CYS A 133 2.61 -6.93 -7.73
C CYS A 133 3.33 -8.12 -7.08
N MET A 134 3.12 -8.38 -5.79
CA MET A 134 3.68 -9.57 -5.12
C MET A 134 3.18 -10.85 -5.77
N GLN A 135 1.90 -10.93 -6.10
CA GLN A 135 1.27 -12.13 -6.62
C GLN A 135 1.54 -12.40 -8.10
N CYS A 136 1.47 -11.35 -8.91
CA CYS A 136 1.54 -11.45 -10.36
C CYS A 136 2.92 -11.13 -10.94
N GLN A 137 3.83 -10.55 -10.15
CA GLN A 137 5.15 -10.05 -10.56
C GLN A 137 5.09 -9.00 -11.69
N GLU A 138 3.93 -8.37 -11.84
CA GLU A 138 3.63 -7.34 -12.83
C GLU A 138 2.72 -6.26 -12.22
N LEU A 139 2.61 -5.14 -12.90
CA LEU A 139 1.68 -4.08 -12.56
C LEU A 139 0.33 -4.32 -13.24
N PRO A 140 -0.82 -4.01 -12.59
CA PRO A 140 -2.14 -4.16 -13.21
C PRO A 140 -2.37 -3.15 -14.35
N TRP A 141 -1.71 -2.00 -14.29
CA TRP A 141 -1.66 -0.90 -15.28
C TRP A 141 -0.39 -0.07 -15.08
N ARG A 142 -0.08 0.80 -16.03
CA ARG A 142 1.05 1.73 -15.89
C ARG A 142 0.67 2.96 -15.09
N VAL A 143 -0.56 3.44 -15.26
CA VAL A 143 -1.09 4.63 -14.58
C VAL A 143 -2.62 4.51 -14.43
N ALA A 144 -3.16 4.90 -13.28
CA ALA A 144 -4.60 4.85 -13.03
C ALA A 144 -5.34 6.04 -13.68
N LYS A 145 -5.26 6.13 -15.01
CA LYS A 145 -5.94 7.14 -15.85
C LYS A 145 -6.73 6.47 -16.95
N MET A 146 -7.83 7.08 -17.38
CA MET A 146 -8.65 6.57 -18.48
C MET A 146 -7.91 6.52 -19.84
N SER A 147 -6.74 7.14 -19.94
CA SER A 147 -5.84 7.02 -21.09
C SER A 147 -5.02 5.73 -21.13
N ASP A 148 -4.93 5.01 -20.00
CA ASP A 148 -4.31 3.69 -19.92
C ASP A 148 -5.36 2.62 -20.27
N PRO A 149 -5.15 1.81 -21.33
CA PRO A 149 -6.16 0.84 -21.78
C PRO A 149 -6.50 -0.22 -20.73
N THR A 150 -5.51 -0.65 -19.93
CA THR A 150 -5.72 -1.69 -18.91
C THR A 150 -6.49 -1.13 -17.72
N PHE A 151 -6.22 0.11 -17.33
CA PHE A 151 -7.00 0.80 -16.30
C PHE A 151 -8.43 1.10 -16.80
N GLN A 152 -8.59 1.52 -18.05
CA GLN A 152 -9.90 1.74 -18.66
C GLN A 152 -10.75 0.45 -18.65
N GLU A 153 -10.16 -0.70 -19.03
CA GLU A 153 -10.84 -2.00 -18.95
C GLU A 153 -11.24 -2.35 -17.50
N PHE A 154 -10.35 -2.09 -16.53
CA PHE A 154 -10.65 -2.29 -15.12
C PHE A 154 -11.87 -1.47 -14.69
N VAL A 155 -11.90 -0.17 -14.96
CA VAL A 155 -13.01 0.72 -14.58
C VAL A 155 -14.33 0.28 -15.23
N HIS A 156 -14.32 -0.05 -16.52
CA HIS A 156 -15.50 -0.54 -17.22
C HIS A 156 -16.03 -1.86 -16.64
N SER A 157 -15.11 -2.79 -16.33
CA SER A 157 -15.49 -4.09 -15.75
C SER A 157 -15.89 -3.98 -14.26
N TYR A 158 -15.41 -2.94 -13.56
CA TYR A 158 -15.72 -2.72 -12.14
C TYR A 158 -17.22 -2.49 -11.89
N LEU A 159 -17.89 -1.82 -12.82
CA LEU A 159 -19.33 -1.53 -12.76
C LEU A 159 -20.20 -2.74 -13.06
N GLY A 160 -19.62 -3.81 -13.59
CA GLY A 160 -20.34 -5.05 -13.90
C GLY A 160 -20.54 -5.96 -12.67
N SER A 161 -21.29 -7.04 -12.88
CA SER A 161 -21.56 -8.06 -11.85
C SER A 161 -20.40 -9.02 -11.61
N ALA A 162 -19.48 -9.15 -12.57
CA ALA A 162 -18.31 -10.03 -12.47
C ALA A 162 -17.17 -9.38 -11.68
N MET A 163 -16.19 -10.20 -11.26
CA MET A 163 -14.96 -9.69 -10.68
C MET A 163 -14.17 -8.94 -11.76
N PRO A 164 -13.84 -7.64 -11.56
CA PRO A 164 -13.16 -6.85 -12.58
C PRO A 164 -11.74 -7.37 -12.84
N ARG A 165 -11.32 -7.33 -14.11
CA ARG A 165 -9.94 -7.65 -14.48
C ARG A 165 -9.00 -6.53 -13.99
N PRO A 166 -7.79 -6.87 -13.48
CA PRO A 166 -7.16 -8.20 -13.49
C PRO A 166 -7.33 -9.00 -12.17
N LEU A 167 -8.25 -8.62 -11.27
CA LEU A 167 -8.41 -9.26 -9.95
C LEU A 167 -8.67 -10.79 -9.96
N PRO A 168 -9.27 -11.39 -11.01
CA PRO A 168 -9.36 -12.86 -11.10
C PRO A 168 -8.02 -13.61 -11.05
N ASN A 169 -6.89 -12.93 -11.33
CA ASN A 169 -5.55 -13.51 -11.27
C ASN A 169 -5.06 -13.72 -9.82
N LEU A 170 -5.65 -13.03 -8.85
CA LEU A 170 -5.23 -13.09 -7.45
C LEU A 170 -5.62 -14.41 -6.78
N SER A 171 -4.76 -14.86 -5.88
CA SER A 171 -4.94 -16.06 -5.04
C SER A 171 -4.71 -15.70 -3.56
N PRO A 172 -5.41 -16.34 -2.61
CA PRO A 172 -6.57 -17.20 -2.81
C PRO A 172 -7.81 -16.41 -3.32
N ARG A 173 -8.83 -17.11 -3.77
CA ARG A 173 -10.04 -16.42 -4.28
C ARG A 173 -10.72 -15.54 -3.23
N GLU A 174 -10.57 -15.89 -1.98
CA GLU A 174 -11.15 -15.22 -0.80
C GLU A 174 -10.62 -13.79 -0.62
N CYS A 175 -9.41 -13.48 -1.12
CA CYS A 175 -8.87 -12.11 -1.05
C CYS A 175 -9.55 -11.14 -2.02
N ARG A 176 -10.11 -11.64 -3.13
CA ARG A 176 -10.61 -10.82 -4.25
C ARG A 176 -11.70 -9.82 -3.88
N PRO A 177 -12.70 -10.17 -3.04
CA PRO A 177 -13.72 -9.19 -2.61
C PRO A 177 -13.12 -8.01 -1.85
N LEU A 178 -12.13 -8.27 -0.98
CA LEU A 178 -11.43 -7.22 -0.26
C LEU A 178 -10.62 -6.32 -1.21
N LEU A 179 -9.82 -6.94 -2.11
CA LEU A 179 -9.03 -6.19 -3.09
C LEU A 179 -9.92 -5.36 -4.02
N LYS A 180 -11.11 -5.86 -4.40
CA LYS A 180 -12.09 -5.07 -5.15
C LYS A 180 -12.53 -3.83 -4.39
N LYS A 181 -12.79 -3.92 -3.07
CA LYS A 181 -13.15 -2.76 -2.24
C LYS A 181 -11.99 -1.77 -2.12
N MET A 182 -10.76 -2.26 -1.94
CA MET A 182 -9.56 -1.42 -1.83
C MET A 182 -9.23 -0.70 -3.14
N LEU A 183 -9.51 -1.32 -4.29
CA LEU A 183 -9.33 -0.78 -5.63
C LEU A 183 -10.63 -0.19 -6.20
N CYS A 184 -11.55 0.30 -5.36
CA CYS A 184 -12.69 1.02 -5.85
C CYS A 184 -12.24 2.33 -6.52
N PRO A 185 -12.56 2.55 -7.83
CA PRO A 185 -12.16 3.78 -8.52
C PRO A 185 -12.77 5.04 -7.91
N ASP A 186 -14.01 4.94 -7.39
CA ASP A 186 -14.63 6.03 -6.64
C ASP A 186 -14.09 6.04 -5.20
N PRO A 187 -13.32 7.06 -4.79
CA PRO A 187 -12.77 7.13 -3.43
C PRO A 187 -13.86 7.18 -2.35
N LYS A 188 -15.06 7.69 -2.66
CA LYS A 188 -16.17 7.74 -1.69
C LYS A 188 -16.73 6.36 -1.34
N MET A 189 -16.52 5.38 -2.22
CA MET A 189 -16.97 4.00 -2.06
C MET A 189 -15.82 3.05 -1.67
N ARG A 190 -14.58 3.55 -1.68
CA ARG A 190 -13.40 2.78 -1.27
C ARG A 190 -13.40 2.57 0.23
N CYS A 191 -13.10 1.33 0.68
CA CYS A 191 -13.04 1.01 2.10
C CYS A 191 -11.89 1.74 2.82
N MET A 192 -12.06 1.98 4.11
CA MET A 192 -11.01 2.48 5.00
C MET A 192 -10.22 1.31 5.62
N THR A 193 -9.04 1.61 6.21
CA THR A 193 -8.24 0.58 6.92
C THR A 193 -9.02 -0.12 8.03
N ASP A 194 -9.91 0.59 8.73
CA ASP A 194 -10.80 0.03 9.76
C ASP A 194 -11.71 -1.09 9.24
N GLU A 195 -12.08 -1.03 7.97
CA GLU A 195 -12.89 -2.08 7.31
C GLU A 195 -11.99 -3.22 6.83
N VAL A 196 -10.80 -2.90 6.31
CA VAL A 196 -9.82 -3.90 5.85
C VAL A 196 -9.42 -4.82 6.98
N VAL A 197 -9.09 -4.28 8.18
CA VAL A 197 -8.65 -5.09 9.33
C VAL A 197 -9.75 -5.97 9.93
N LYS A 198 -11.01 -5.71 9.58
CA LYS A 198 -12.18 -6.51 9.99
C LYS A 198 -12.65 -7.52 8.94
N ASP A 199 -12.01 -7.53 7.76
CA ASP A 199 -12.40 -8.45 6.70
C ASP A 199 -12.14 -9.91 7.11
N PRO A 200 -13.07 -10.84 6.86
CA PRO A 200 -12.96 -12.24 7.29
C PRO A 200 -11.72 -12.94 6.73
N TRP A 201 -11.32 -12.68 5.48
CA TRP A 201 -10.11 -13.24 4.92
C TRP A 201 -8.87 -12.62 5.59
N PHE A 202 -8.82 -11.30 5.72
CA PHE A 202 -7.69 -10.58 6.31
C PHE A 202 -7.40 -11.05 7.76
N ILE A 203 -8.43 -11.31 8.56
CA ILE A 203 -8.27 -11.80 9.94
C ILE A 203 -7.50 -13.13 9.97
N GLN A 204 -7.77 -14.04 9.02
CA GLN A 204 -7.17 -15.38 8.95
C GLN A 204 -5.72 -15.37 8.46
N VAL A 205 -5.29 -14.33 7.75
CA VAL A 205 -3.90 -14.19 7.27
C VAL A 205 -2.93 -14.14 8.46
N PRO A 206 -1.80 -14.88 8.43
CA PRO A 206 -0.81 -14.83 9.51
C PRO A 206 -0.13 -13.45 9.60
N SER A 207 0.12 -12.99 10.82
CA SER A 207 0.75 -11.67 11.06
C SER A 207 2.26 -11.67 10.85
N VAL A 208 2.91 -12.84 10.90
CA VAL A 208 4.36 -13.02 10.66
C VAL A 208 4.55 -14.26 9.82
N VAL A 209 5.51 -14.23 8.92
CA VAL A 209 5.88 -15.41 8.13
C VAL A 209 6.32 -16.54 9.07
N PRO A 210 5.69 -17.73 9.04
CA PRO A 210 6.15 -18.83 9.84
C PRO A 210 7.59 -19.19 9.45
N GLN A 211 8.50 -19.16 10.40
CA GLN A 211 9.85 -19.70 10.16
C GLN A 211 9.71 -21.18 9.86
N SER A 212 10.17 -21.61 8.68
CA SER A 212 10.30 -23.03 8.37
C SER A 212 11.30 -23.63 9.37
N LEU A 213 10.83 -24.54 10.21
CA LEU A 213 11.65 -25.40 11.05
C LEU A 213 12.61 -26.23 10.20
#